data_c3228cb92f7339551d379244d3b1a42a
#
_entry.id   c3228cb92f7339551d379244d3b1a42a
#
_cell.length_a   1.000
_cell.length_b   1.000
_cell.length_c   1.000
_cell.angle_alpha   90.00
_cell.angle_beta   90.00
_cell.angle_gamma   90.00
#
_symmetry.space_group_name_H-M   'P 1'
#
loop_
_entity.id
_entity.type
_entity.pdbx_description
1 polymer ?
#
loop_
_entity_poly.entity_id
_entity_poly.type
_entity_poly.pdbx_seq_one_letter_code
_entity_poly.pdbx_strand_id
1 'polypeptide(L)'
;MRKPAWSVLVLPLLALPAAVTAQTPMSVGSATYITVEQIQEVNAVPGTDRQIVSRDIGKLNLSVGVIHRGATGGAGRGGGAAPPPAQLCGVSDGPASGARGISHDHQTETYVVISGGGTLVTGGQIMSGRRNAPGSNGYELLNGPSCSGNIVGNVQSKDVKVGDVIIIPAGVPHGWSNIPDHVDYLSVRPDPDRVLPDDYINPEITIPFYR
;
A
#
# COMPACT_ATOMS: atom_id res chain seq x y z
N MET A 1 64.10 29.13 -45.54
CA MET A 1 62.83 29.20 -44.77
C MET A 1 62.67 27.92 -43.96
N ARG A 2 62.86 27.98 -42.67
CA ARG A 2 62.72 26.81 -41.75
C ARG A 2 61.33 26.81 -41.16
N LYS A 3 60.55 25.71 -41.30
CA LYS A 3 59.28 25.53 -40.71
C LYS A 3 59.41 25.12 -39.23
N PRO A 4 58.62 25.68 -38.31
CA PRO A 4 58.65 25.26 -36.93
C PRO A 4 57.94 23.90 -36.75
N ALA A 5 58.60 22.99 -36.04
CA ALA A 5 57.97 21.72 -35.63
C ALA A 5 57.16 21.95 -34.33
N TRP A 6 55.89 21.64 -34.40
CA TRP A 6 55.01 21.68 -33.22
C TRP A 6 55.06 20.30 -32.57
N SER A 7 55.65 20.20 -31.39
CA SER A 7 55.61 18.99 -30.57
C SER A 7 54.27 18.95 -29.80
N VAL A 8 53.45 17.97 -30.13
CA VAL A 8 52.21 17.68 -29.40
C VAL A 8 52.58 16.89 -28.16
N LEU A 9 52.42 17.48 -26.99
CA LEU A 9 52.60 16.79 -25.70
C LEU A 9 51.33 16.02 -25.39
N VAL A 10 51.33 14.70 -25.54
CA VAL A 10 50.22 13.80 -25.12
C VAL A 10 50.43 13.47 -23.65
N LEU A 11 49.63 14.05 -22.77
CA LEU A 11 49.55 13.63 -21.36
C LEU A 11 48.74 12.34 -21.24
N PRO A 12 49.22 11.30 -20.58
CA PRO A 12 48.44 10.12 -20.29
C PRO A 12 47.38 10.45 -19.21
N LEU A 13 46.11 10.24 -19.57
CA LEU A 13 44.99 10.34 -18.65
C LEU A 13 45.02 9.09 -17.73
N LEU A 14 45.53 9.27 -16.51
CA LEU A 14 45.47 8.21 -15.48
C LEU A 14 44.02 8.09 -15.01
N ALA A 15 43.29 7.07 -15.49
CA ALA A 15 42.00 6.69 -14.95
C ALA A 15 42.21 6.08 -13.56
N LEU A 16 41.82 6.82 -12.53
CA LEU A 16 41.72 6.30 -11.16
C LEU A 16 40.55 5.30 -11.11
N PRO A 17 40.75 4.08 -10.59
CA PRO A 17 39.63 3.17 -10.37
C PRO A 17 38.66 3.78 -9.36
N ALA A 18 37.39 3.92 -9.73
CA ALA A 18 36.34 4.27 -8.80
C ALA A 18 36.27 3.17 -7.74
N ALA A 19 36.60 3.47 -6.51
CA ALA A 19 36.41 2.56 -5.39
C ALA A 19 34.90 2.33 -5.24
N VAL A 20 34.43 1.16 -5.62
CA VAL A 20 33.10 0.69 -5.27
C VAL A 20 33.12 0.44 -3.77
N THR A 21 32.63 1.40 -3.00
CA THR A 21 32.39 1.20 -1.58
C THR A 21 31.27 0.17 -1.46
N ALA A 22 31.61 -1.06 -1.09
CA ALA A 22 30.63 -2.06 -0.69
C ALA A 22 29.84 -1.46 0.48
N GLN A 23 28.55 -1.19 0.27
CA GLN A 23 27.68 -0.76 1.35
C GLN A 23 27.60 -1.92 2.34
N THR A 24 28.00 -1.67 3.58
CA THR A 24 27.78 -2.62 4.68
C THR A 24 26.27 -2.88 4.74
N PRO A 25 25.81 -4.14 4.71
CA PRO A 25 24.40 -4.43 4.87
C PRO A 25 23.91 -3.82 6.18
N MET A 26 22.89 -2.97 6.14
CA MET A 26 22.25 -2.47 7.37
C MET A 26 21.59 -3.66 8.06
N SER A 27 21.99 -3.93 9.30
CA SER A 27 21.29 -4.90 10.15
C SER A 27 20.01 -4.23 10.64
N VAL A 28 18.87 -4.67 10.14
CA VAL A 28 17.54 -4.20 10.55
C VAL A 28 16.92 -5.10 11.63
N GLY A 29 17.72 -5.86 12.35
CA GLY A 29 17.29 -6.77 13.40
C GLY A 29 16.97 -8.18 12.91
N SER A 30 16.19 -8.91 13.69
CA SER A 30 15.74 -10.27 13.37
C SER A 30 14.45 -10.24 12.52
N ALA A 31 14.11 -11.38 11.90
CA ALA A 31 12.83 -11.53 11.21
C ALA A 31 11.65 -11.33 12.17
N THR A 32 10.60 -10.71 11.67
CA THR A 32 9.31 -10.61 12.37
C THR A 32 8.40 -11.72 11.89
N TYR A 33 7.93 -12.56 12.82
CA TYR A 33 7.00 -13.63 12.54
C TYR A 33 5.60 -13.18 12.93
N ILE A 34 4.66 -13.20 11.99
CA ILE A 34 3.24 -12.95 12.21
C ILE A 34 2.55 -14.29 12.11
N THR A 35 2.01 -14.80 13.22
CA THR A 35 1.35 -16.11 13.26
C THR A 35 -0.11 -16.00 12.83
N VAL A 36 -0.69 -17.14 12.45
CA VAL A 36 -2.11 -17.21 12.09
C VAL A 36 -3.01 -16.79 13.27
N GLU A 37 -2.62 -17.12 14.49
CA GLU A 37 -3.35 -16.76 15.70
C GLU A 37 -3.35 -15.23 15.90
N GLN A 38 -2.21 -14.55 15.71
CA GLN A 38 -2.11 -13.09 15.76
C GLN A 38 -2.95 -12.42 14.66
N ILE A 39 -2.98 -13.00 13.46
CA ILE A 39 -3.85 -12.52 12.36
C ILE A 39 -5.31 -12.65 12.78
N GLN A 40 -5.70 -13.77 13.39
CA GLN A 40 -7.07 -14.02 13.85
C GLN A 40 -7.48 -13.08 14.99
N GLU A 41 -6.60 -12.81 15.96
CA GLU A 41 -6.84 -11.83 17.02
C GLU A 41 -7.19 -10.46 16.41
N VAL A 42 -6.39 -9.97 15.49
CA VAL A 42 -6.65 -8.67 14.84
C VAL A 42 -7.88 -8.72 13.94
N ASN A 43 -8.12 -9.83 13.23
CA ASN A 43 -9.28 -9.97 12.34
C ASN A 43 -10.61 -10.03 13.10
N ALA A 44 -10.60 -10.46 14.36
CA ALA A 44 -11.78 -10.46 15.22
C ALA A 44 -12.20 -9.05 15.67
N VAL A 45 -11.30 -8.07 15.61
CA VAL A 45 -11.62 -6.67 15.98
C VAL A 45 -12.57 -6.07 14.95
N PRO A 46 -13.64 -5.38 15.38
CA PRO A 46 -14.56 -4.73 14.46
C PRO A 46 -13.86 -3.69 13.56
N GLY A 47 -14.19 -3.70 12.29
CA GLY A 47 -13.62 -2.77 11.30
C GLY A 47 -13.36 -3.48 9.98
N THR A 48 -12.98 -2.71 8.95
CA THR A 48 -12.67 -3.28 7.64
C THR A 48 -11.18 -3.54 7.52
N ASP A 49 -10.34 -2.54 7.78
CA ASP A 49 -8.89 -2.59 7.63
C ASP A 49 -8.25 -2.37 9.01
N ARG A 50 -7.38 -3.28 9.41
CA ARG A 50 -6.68 -3.24 10.69
C ARG A 50 -5.22 -3.57 10.47
N GLN A 51 -4.35 -2.66 10.88
CA GLN A 51 -2.92 -2.88 10.87
C GLN A 51 -2.54 -3.93 11.90
N ILE A 52 -1.74 -4.91 11.51
CA ILE A 52 -1.17 -5.90 12.43
C ILE A 52 0.16 -5.37 12.96
N VAL A 53 1.06 -5.05 12.05
CA VAL A 53 2.43 -4.60 12.38
C VAL A 53 2.98 -3.70 11.29
N SER A 54 3.82 -2.74 11.67
CA SER A 54 4.72 -2.03 10.77
C SER A 54 6.15 -2.14 11.27
N ARG A 55 7.11 -2.36 10.37
CA ARG A 55 8.52 -2.56 10.70
C ARG A 55 9.43 -1.76 9.79
N ASP A 56 10.41 -1.12 10.37
CA ASP A 56 11.55 -0.61 9.62
C ASP A 56 12.36 -1.77 9.06
N ILE A 57 12.48 -1.84 7.74
CA ILE A 57 13.30 -2.83 7.03
C ILE A 57 14.53 -2.17 6.36
N GLY A 58 14.92 -1.01 6.84
CA GLY A 58 16.10 -0.25 6.44
C GLY A 58 15.79 0.89 5.49
N LYS A 59 15.45 0.62 4.24
CA LYS A 59 15.16 1.68 3.26
C LYS A 59 13.73 2.21 3.32
N LEU A 60 12.81 1.44 3.87
CA LEU A 60 11.39 1.76 3.97
C LEU A 60 10.79 1.02 5.17
N ASN A 61 9.57 1.39 5.55
CA ASN A 61 8.76 0.58 6.43
C ASN A 61 7.98 -0.46 5.62
N LEU A 62 7.76 -1.63 6.21
CA LEU A 62 6.88 -2.65 5.68
C LEU A 62 5.76 -2.90 6.67
N SER A 63 4.55 -2.63 6.24
CA SER A 63 3.36 -2.88 7.03
C SER A 63 2.64 -4.13 6.57
N VAL A 64 2.02 -4.82 7.51
CA VAL A 64 1.11 -5.93 7.25
C VAL A 64 -0.18 -5.67 8.00
N GLY A 65 -1.28 -5.61 7.26
CA GLY A 65 -2.63 -5.50 7.80
C GLY A 65 -3.49 -6.69 7.43
N VAL A 66 -4.61 -6.85 8.10
CA VAL A 66 -5.68 -7.77 7.72
C VAL A 66 -6.94 -6.98 7.40
N ILE A 67 -7.57 -7.31 6.29
CA ILE A 67 -8.78 -6.65 5.81
C ILE A 67 -9.89 -7.68 5.73
N HIS A 68 -11.02 -7.37 6.40
CA HIS A 68 -12.26 -8.11 6.32
C HIS A 68 -13.32 -7.30 5.59
N ARG A 69 -13.92 -7.90 4.58
CA ARG A 69 -15.08 -7.31 3.90
C ARG A 69 -16.20 -8.33 3.86
N GLY A 70 -17.36 -7.94 4.34
CA GLY A 70 -18.59 -8.73 4.20
C GLY A 70 -19.19 -8.61 2.79
N ALA A 71 -20.31 -9.28 2.58
CA ALA A 71 -21.04 -9.28 1.33
C ALA A 71 -21.33 -7.86 0.81
N THR A 72 -21.17 -7.67 -0.51
CA THR A 72 -21.58 -6.43 -1.17
C THR A 72 -23.09 -6.29 -1.15
N GLY A 73 -23.59 -5.04 -0.97
CA GLY A 73 -25.04 -4.77 -0.84
C GLY A 73 -25.58 -4.91 0.58
N GLY A 74 -24.78 -5.41 1.53
CA GLY A 74 -25.09 -5.30 2.96
C GLY A 74 -25.07 -3.84 3.42
N ALA A 75 -25.85 -3.51 4.46
CA ALA A 75 -25.82 -2.18 5.06
C ALA A 75 -24.38 -1.89 5.54
N GLY A 76 -23.67 -1.03 4.81
CA GLY A 76 -22.35 -0.57 5.22
C GLY A 76 -22.47 0.06 6.60
N ARG A 77 -21.68 -0.39 7.55
CA ARG A 77 -21.54 0.28 8.86
C ARG A 77 -20.80 1.61 8.65
N GLY A 78 -21.51 2.56 8.05
CA GLY A 78 -21.11 3.95 7.96
C GLY A 78 -21.70 4.71 9.12
N GLY A 79 -21.08 4.64 10.29
CA GLY A 79 -21.46 5.36 11.49
C GLY A 79 -20.28 6.08 12.09
N GLY A 80 -19.78 7.10 11.41
CA GLY A 80 -18.84 8.07 11.95
C GLY A 80 -19.42 9.47 11.83
N ALA A 81 -19.08 10.39 12.74
CA ALA A 81 -19.35 11.81 12.59
C ALA A 81 -18.92 12.25 11.19
N ALA A 82 -19.71 13.15 10.55
CA ALA A 82 -19.35 13.68 9.24
C ALA A 82 -17.93 14.23 9.31
N PRO A 83 -17.00 13.71 8.49
CA PRO A 83 -15.63 14.21 8.48
C PRO A 83 -15.64 15.68 8.07
N PRO A 84 -14.64 16.48 8.50
CA PRO A 84 -14.46 17.85 7.99
C PRO A 84 -14.48 17.84 6.45
N PRO A 85 -14.74 18.97 5.78
CA PRO A 85 -14.83 19.02 4.33
C PRO A 85 -13.55 18.42 3.72
N ALA A 86 -13.68 17.20 3.23
CA ALA A 86 -12.55 16.46 2.68
C ALA A 86 -12.11 17.12 1.37
N GLN A 87 -10.80 17.25 1.16
CA GLN A 87 -10.25 17.71 -0.10
C GLN A 87 -10.72 16.78 -1.24
N LEU A 88 -11.23 17.36 -2.30
CA LEU A 88 -11.65 16.61 -3.49
C LEU A 88 -10.42 16.06 -4.22
N CYS A 89 -10.58 14.90 -4.85
CA CYS A 89 -9.55 14.23 -5.64
C CYS A 89 -10.18 13.39 -6.75
N GLY A 90 -9.34 12.93 -7.67
CA GLY A 90 -9.80 12.21 -8.85
C GLY A 90 -10.43 13.14 -9.89
N VAL A 91 -11.25 12.57 -10.77
CA VAL A 91 -11.96 13.31 -11.83
C VAL A 91 -13.36 13.69 -11.38
N SER A 92 -13.88 14.84 -11.86
CA SER A 92 -15.18 15.38 -11.44
C SER A 92 -16.29 15.17 -12.47
N ASP A 93 -15.93 14.91 -13.75
CA ASP A 93 -16.89 14.94 -14.85
C ASP A 93 -17.31 13.52 -15.23
N GLY A 94 -18.53 13.16 -14.88
CA GLY A 94 -19.11 11.87 -15.24
C GLY A 94 -20.11 11.31 -14.24
N PRO A 95 -20.81 10.24 -14.58
CA PRO A 95 -21.76 9.60 -13.69
C PRO A 95 -21.01 8.92 -12.52
N ALA A 96 -21.52 9.09 -11.31
CA ALA A 96 -21.04 8.40 -10.12
C ALA A 96 -21.45 6.92 -10.14
N SER A 97 -20.99 6.18 -11.13
CA SER A 97 -21.24 4.75 -11.32
C SER A 97 -19.94 3.97 -11.18
N GLY A 98 -20.03 2.69 -10.86
CA GLY A 98 -18.86 1.80 -10.70
C GLY A 98 -18.66 1.36 -9.26
N ALA A 99 -17.72 0.46 -9.08
CA ALA A 99 -17.35 -0.04 -7.75
C ALA A 99 -16.76 1.10 -6.89
N ARG A 100 -17.07 1.10 -5.62
CA ARG A 100 -16.36 1.97 -4.68
C ARG A 100 -14.95 1.44 -4.44
N GLY A 101 -14.00 2.36 -4.43
CA GLY A 101 -12.61 1.97 -4.23
C GLY A 101 -11.75 3.12 -3.72
N ILE A 102 -10.47 2.84 -3.68
CA ILE A 102 -9.42 3.73 -3.18
C ILE A 102 -8.22 3.66 -4.11
N SER A 103 -7.42 4.70 -4.10
CA SER A 103 -6.09 4.76 -4.70
C SER A 103 -5.15 5.37 -3.67
N HIS A 104 -4.02 4.73 -3.40
CA HIS A 104 -2.97 5.23 -2.50
C HIS A 104 -1.94 6.00 -3.30
N ASP A 105 -1.55 7.20 -2.82
CA ASP A 105 -0.63 8.05 -3.58
C ASP A 105 0.79 7.45 -3.62
N HIS A 106 1.23 6.81 -2.52
CA HIS A 106 2.61 6.39 -2.33
C HIS A 106 2.77 4.90 -2.01
N GLN A 107 1.71 4.24 -1.54
CA GLN A 107 1.79 2.86 -1.10
C GLN A 107 1.37 1.89 -2.20
N THR A 108 2.22 0.92 -2.47
CA THR A 108 1.86 -0.31 -3.17
C THR A 108 1.18 -1.23 -2.16
N GLU A 109 0.15 -1.95 -2.57
CA GLU A 109 -0.44 -3.01 -1.77
C GLU A 109 -0.24 -4.37 -2.43
N THR A 110 0.06 -5.37 -1.64
CA THR A 110 0.01 -6.76 -2.08
C THR A 110 -1.05 -7.48 -1.25
N TYR A 111 -2.13 -7.89 -1.91
CA TYR A 111 -3.17 -8.71 -1.28
C TYR A 111 -2.80 -10.18 -1.34
N VAL A 112 -2.99 -10.88 -0.24
CA VAL A 112 -2.93 -12.33 -0.15
C VAL A 112 -4.27 -12.79 0.41
N VAL A 113 -5.12 -13.39 -0.42
CA VAL A 113 -6.47 -13.82 -0.01
C VAL A 113 -6.36 -15.03 0.90
N ILE A 114 -6.91 -14.94 2.11
CA ILE A 114 -6.81 -15.99 3.15
C ILE A 114 -8.15 -16.63 3.47
N SER A 115 -9.27 -15.99 3.15
CA SER A 115 -10.62 -16.57 3.34
C SER A 115 -11.62 -15.95 2.35
N GLY A 116 -12.64 -16.68 1.97
CA GLY A 116 -13.68 -16.20 1.07
C GLY A 116 -13.19 -15.84 -0.32
N GLY A 117 -13.79 -14.80 -0.91
CA GLY A 117 -13.46 -14.32 -2.25
C GLY A 117 -14.49 -13.36 -2.80
N GLY A 118 -14.23 -12.85 -4.01
CA GLY A 118 -15.13 -11.93 -4.68
C GLY A 118 -14.53 -11.35 -5.95
N THR A 119 -15.23 -10.40 -6.57
CA THR A 119 -14.76 -9.72 -7.79
C THR A 119 -14.01 -8.44 -7.42
N LEU A 120 -12.70 -8.47 -7.58
CA LEU A 120 -11.82 -7.30 -7.43
C LEU A 120 -11.84 -6.48 -8.73
N VAL A 121 -11.96 -5.16 -8.59
CA VAL A 121 -11.89 -4.18 -9.69
C VAL A 121 -10.62 -3.36 -9.50
N THR A 122 -9.81 -3.25 -10.54
CA THR A 122 -8.55 -2.47 -10.53
C THR A 122 -8.40 -1.62 -11.79
N GLY A 123 -7.63 -0.54 -11.69
CA GLY A 123 -7.39 0.38 -12.82
C GLY A 123 -8.45 1.48 -12.93
N GLY A 124 -8.51 2.11 -14.09
CA GLY A 124 -9.38 3.26 -14.30
C GLY A 124 -8.98 4.50 -13.50
N GLN A 125 -9.96 5.28 -13.06
CA GLN A 125 -9.79 6.53 -12.33
C GLN A 125 -10.80 6.62 -11.18
N ILE A 126 -10.45 7.35 -10.13
CA ILE A 126 -11.42 7.69 -9.07
C ILE A 126 -12.28 8.86 -9.55
N MET A 127 -13.60 8.67 -9.50
CA MET A 127 -14.61 9.68 -9.81
C MET A 127 -15.14 10.31 -8.52
N SER A 128 -15.19 11.65 -8.50
CA SER A 128 -15.75 12.44 -7.39
C SER A 128 -15.21 11.99 -6.03
N GLY A 129 -13.90 11.72 -5.98
CA GLY A 129 -13.23 11.17 -4.82
C GLY A 129 -13.03 12.20 -3.71
N ARG A 130 -12.73 11.67 -2.53
CA ARG A 130 -12.36 12.44 -1.35
C ARG A 130 -11.07 11.89 -0.79
N ARG A 131 -10.16 12.79 -0.42
CA ARG A 131 -8.94 12.44 0.27
C ARG A 131 -9.23 12.06 1.72
N ASN A 132 -8.50 11.09 2.23
CA ASN A 132 -8.47 10.86 3.67
C ASN A 132 -7.75 12.04 4.35
N ALA A 133 -8.29 12.45 5.49
CA ALA A 133 -7.79 13.62 6.21
C ALA A 133 -6.52 13.27 6.99
N PRO A 134 -5.45 14.12 6.97
CA PRO A 134 -4.36 14.04 7.94
C PRO A 134 -4.91 13.99 9.37
N GLY A 135 -4.31 13.18 10.23
CA GLY A 135 -4.76 12.92 11.60
C GLY A 135 -5.85 11.86 11.72
N SER A 136 -6.37 11.32 10.62
CA SER A 136 -7.29 10.18 10.67
C SER A 136 -6.54 8.85 10.73
N ASN A 137 -7.14 7.82 11.35
CA ASN A 137 -6.55 6.48 11.36
C ASN A 137 -6.25 5.95 9.94
N GLY A 138 -7.12 6.27 8.97
CA GLY A 138 -6.90 5.90 7.58
C GLY A 138 -5.61 6.51 7.00
N TYR A 139 -5.29 7.74 7.40
CA TYR A 139 -4.08 8.43 6.95
C TYR A 139 -2.85 7.95 7.74
N GLU A 140 -2.92 7.95 9.09
CA GLU A 140 -1.74 7.78 9.94
C GLU A 140 -1.35 6.31 10.17
N LEU A 141 -2.30 5.37 10.07
CA LEU A 141 -2.05 3.97 10.44
C LEU A 141 -2.28 2.96 9.31
N LEU A 142 -3.06 3.31 8.28
CA LEU A 142 -3.51 2.31 7.31
C LEU A 142 -3.02 2.57 5.89
N ASN A 143 -3.34 3.74 5.33
CA ASN A 143 -3.30 3.95 3.89
C ASN A 143 -2.39 5.10 3.45
N GLY A 144 -1.94 5.94 4.38
CA GLY A 144 -1.28 7.19 4.01
C GLY A 144 -2.19 8.11 3.17
N PRO A 145 -1.60 9.07 2.44
CA PRO A 145 -2.35 9.90 1.50
C PRO A 145 -3.07 9.05 0.45
N SER A 146 -4.40 9.18 0.36
CA SER A 146 -5.23 8.35 -0.50
C SER A 146 -6.46 9.08 -0.99
N CYS A 147 -7.01 8.62 -2.10
CA CYS A 147 -8.24 9.13 -2.72
C CYS A 147 -9.27 8.01 -2.81
N SER A 148 -10.45 8.18 -2.20
CA SER A 148 -11.55 7.21 -2.22
C SER A 148 -12.75 7.76 -2.97
N GLY A 149 -13.34 6.93 -3.83
CA GLY A 149 -14.51 7.31 -4.66
C GLY A 149 -15.05 6.14 -5.47
N ASN A 150 -15.73 6.43 -6.57
CA ASN A 150 -16.15 5.41 -7.51
C ASN A 150 -15.07 5.18 -8.57
N ILE A 151 -14.81 3.93 -8.91
CA ILE A 151 -13.84 3.57 -9.95
C ILE A 151 -14.56 3.58 -11.29
N VAL A 152 -14.06 4.37 -12.23
CA VAL A 152 -14.64 4.52 -13.57
C VAL A 152 -13.59 4.39 -14.68
N GLY A 153 -14.03 4.22 -15.93
CA GLY A 153 -13.16 4.18 -17.09
C GLY A 153 -12.67 2.77 -17.43
N ASN A 154 -11.43 2.65 -17.89
CA ASN A 154 -10.87 1.37 -18.31
C ASN A 154 -10.42 0.56 -17.08
N VAL A 155 -11.30 -0.29 -16.59
CA VAL A 155 -11.08 -1.13 -15.41
C VAL A 155 -10.90 -2.61 -15.79
N GLN A 156 -10.20 -3.33 -14.94
CA GLN A 156 -10.17 -4.80 -14.94
C GLN A 156 -11.00 -5.31 -13.77
N SER A 157 -11.85 -6.29 -14.04
CA SER A 157 -12.61 -7.01 -13.00
C SER A 157 -12.19 -8.47 -13.03
N LYS A 158 -11.82 -9.02 -11.89
CA LYS A 158 -11.36 -10.40 -11.78
C LYS A 158 -11.88 -11.05 -10.51
N ASP A 159 -12.44 -12.24 -10.64
CA ASP A 159 -12.77 -13.05 -9.49
C ASP A 159 -11.50 -13.58 -8.86
N VAL A 160 -11.41 -13.42 -7.55
CA VAL A 160 -10.29 -13.86 -6.72
C VAL A 160 -10.78 -14.72 -5.57
N LYS A 161 -9.92 -15.64 -5.13
CA LYS A 161 -10.21 -16.65 -4.12
C LYS A 161 -8.99 -16.90 -3.24
N VAL A 162 -9.17 -17.69 -2.21
CA VAL A 162 -8.08 -18.11 -1.30
C VAL A 162 -6.86 -18.61 -2.06
N GLY A 163 -5.70 -18.07 -1.68
CA GLY A 163 -4.40 -18.35 -2.28
C GLY A 163 -4.01 -17.39 -3.41
N ASP A 164 -4.94 -16.58 -3.95
CA ASP A 164 -4.59 -15.60 -4.95
C ASP A 164 -3.78 -14.45 -4.31
N VAL A 165 -2.78 -13.98 -5.07
CA VAL A 165 -1.92 -12.85 -4.71
C VAL A 165 -2.08 -11.76 -5.75
N ILE A 166 -2.36 -10.53 -5.31
CA ILE A 166 -2.57 -9.40 -6.20
C ILE A 166 -1.64 -8.26 -5.79
N ILE A 167 -0.80 -7.80 -6.71
CA ILE A 167 0.07 -6.63 -6.52
C ILE A 167 -0.62 -5.42 -7.15
N ILE A 168 -0.88 -4.41 -6.34
CA ILE A 168 -1.56 -3.17 -6.74
C ILE A 168 -0.57 -2.02 -6.55
N PRO A 169 0.03 -1.50 -7.64
CA PRO A 169 0.97 -0.38 -7.53
C PRO A 169 0.33 0.87 -6.96
N ALA A 170 1.14 1.71 -6.34
CA ALA A 170 0.71 3.05 -5.93
C ALA A 170 0.04 3.80 -7.08
N GLY A 171 -1.00 4.57 -6.80
CA GLY A 171 -1.78 5.30 -7.78
C GLY A 171 -2.85 4.48 -8.50
N VAL A 172 -2.84 3.15 -8.42
CA VAL A 172 -3.84 2.31 -9.09
C VAL A 172 -5.12 2.23 -8.27
N PRO A 173 -6.27 2.71 -8.79
CA PRO A 173 -7.57 2.53 -8.15
C PRO A 173 -7.93 1.06 -8.01
N HIS A 174 -8.49 0.68 -6.86
CA HIS A 174 -8.93 -0.67 -6.61
C HIS A 174 -10.09 -0.74 -5.62
N GLY A 175 -10.91 -1.76 -5.76
CA GLY A 175 -12.12 -1.95 -4.95
C GLY A 175 -12.84 -3.24 -5.31
N TRP A 176 -13.98 -3.47 -4.68
CA TRP A 176 -14.75 -4.70 -4.87
C TRP A 176 -16.11 -4.39 -5.48
N SER A 177 -16.49 -5.09 -6.52
CA SER A 177 -17.82 -4.97 -7.15
C SER A 177 -18.80 -6.02 -6.69
N ASN A 178 -18.30 -7.19 -6.30
CA ASN A 178 -19.12 -8.30 -5.83
C ASN A 178 -18.35 -9.15 -4.81
N ILE A 179 -18.89 -9.27 -3.61
CA ILE A 179 -18.46 -10.21 -2.57
C ILE A 179 -19.72 -10.99 -2.20
N PRO A 180 -19.80 -12.29 -2.53
CA PRO A 180 -21.00 -13.09 -2.26
C PRO A 180 -21.30 -13.28 -0.78
N ASP A 181 -20.26 -13.48 0.03
CA ASP A 181 -20.33 -13.68 1.48
C ASP A 181 -19.33 -12.80 2.20
N HIS A 182 -18.06 -13.13 2.13
CA HIS A 182 -16.97 -12.33 2.68
C HIS A 182 -15.69 -12.53 1.88
N VAL A 183 -14.71 -11.64 2.12
CA VAL A 183 -13.34 -11.85 1.75
C VAL A 183 -12.42 -11.31 2.85
N ASP A 184 -11.48 -12.16 3.29
CA ASP A 184 -10.37 -11.77 4.16
C ASP A 184 -9.05 -11.87 3.41
N TYR A 185 -8.23 -10.87 3.54
CA TYR A 185 -6.92 -10.86 2.92
C TYR A 185 -5.90 -10.09 3.75
N LEU A 186 -4.66 -10.54 3.69
CA LEU A 186 -3.55 -9.73 4.17
C LEU A 186 -3.26 -8.65 3.15
N SER A 187 -2.98 -7.45 3.62
CA SER A 187 -2.44 -6.35 2.82
C SER A 187 -1.03 -6.06 3.29
N VAL A 188 -0.07 -6.37 2.41
CA VAL A 188 1.36 -6.08 2.62
C VAL A 188 1.68 -4.78 1.89
N ARG A 189 2.14 -3.77 2.65
CA ARG A 189 2.31 -2.39 2.19
C ARG A 189 3.74 -1.92 2.38
N PRO A 190 4.55 -1.89 1.33
CA PRO A 190 5.79 -1.11 1.34
C PRO A 190 5.48 0.37 1.51
N ASP A 191 6.09 1.01 2.50
CA ASP A 191 5.89 2.42 2.83
C ASP A 191 7.22 3.19 2.69
N PRO A 192 7.57 3.62 1.46
CA PRO A 192 8.84 4.29 1.18
C PRO A 192 8.94 5.68 1.80
N ASP A 193 7.82 6.34 2.03
CA ASP A 193 7.77 7.69 2.60
C ASP A 193 7.64 7.69 4.13
N ARG A 194 7.60 6.50 4.73
CA ARG A 194 7.49 6.30 6.20
C ARG A 194 6.32 7.07 6.80
N VAL A 195 5.18 7.02 6.12
CA VAL A 195 3.94 7.66 6.60
C VAL A 195 3.39 6.90 7.82
N LEU A 196 3.56 5.56 7.81
CA LEU A 196 3.13 4.70 8.90
C LEU A 196 4.20 4.62 9.99
N PRO A 197 3.81 4.38 11.26
CA PRO A 197 4.76 4.25 12.36
C PRO A 197 5.83 3.17 12.11
N ASP A 198 7.08 3.43 12.51
CA ASP A 198 8.21 2.53 12.28
C ASP A 198 8.09 1.17 12.96
N ASP A 199 7.53 1.15 14.17
CA ASP A 199 7.47 -0.04 15.03
C ASP A 199 6.06 -0.24 15.63
N TYR A 200 5.04 -0.13 14.78
CA TYR A 200 3.67 -0.37 15.21
C TYR A 200 3.42 -1.86 15.45
N ILE A 201 2.75 -2.17 16.55
CA ILE A 201 2.13 -3.47 16.83
C ILE A 201 0.69 -3.19 17.23
N ASN A 202 -0.25 -3.94 16.65
CA ASN A 202 -1.66 -3.80 17.02
C ASN A 202 -1.84 -4.12 18.50
N PRO A 203 -2.46 -3.22 19.29
CA PRO A 203 -2.62 -3.42 20.74
C PRO A 203 -3.54 -4.60 21.12
N GLU A 204 -4.33 -5.10 20.19
CA GLU A 204 -5.20 -6.25 20.42
C GLU A 204 -4.44 -7.60 20.34
N ILE A 205 -3.18 -7.59 19.93
CA ILE A 205 -2.35 -8.79 19.89
C ILE A 205 -1.88 -9.12 21.30
N THR A 206 -2.36 -10.25 21.82
CA THR A 206 -1.99 -10.76 23.14
C THR A 206 -0.86 -11.80 23.05
N ILE A 207 -0.71 -12.46 21.92
CA ILE A 207 0.33 -13.45 21.66
C ILE A 207 1.64 -12.73 21.35
N PRO A 208 2.72 -12.95 22.13
CA PRO A 208 4.00 -12.26 21.90
C PRO A 208 4.59 -12.57 20.53
N PHE A 209 5.21 -11.56 19.91
CA PHE A 209 6.02 -11.79 18.70
C PHE A 209 7.29 -12.59 19.07
N TYR A 210 7.59 -13.60 18.28
CA TYR A 210 8.89 -14.26 18.35
C TYR A 210 9.96 -13.28 17.83
N ARG A 211 10.95 -13.02 18.68
CA ARG A 211 12.12 -12.19 18.36
C ARG A 211 13.33 -13.06 18.10
#